data_e57e8f529c84a0a8fc8a64d390a237ad
#
_entry.id   e57e8f529c84a0a8fc8a64d390a237ad
#
_cell.length_a   1.000
_cell.length_b   1.000
_cell.length_c   1.000
_cell.angle_alpha   90.00
_cell.angle_beta   90.00
_cell.angle_gamma   90.00
#
_symmetry.space_group_name_H-M   'P 1'
#
loop_
_entity.id
_entity.type
_entity.pdbx_description
1 polymer ?
#
loop_
_entity_poly.entity_id
_entity_poly.type
_entity_poly.pdbx_seq_one_letter_code
_entity_poly.pdbx_strand_id
1 'polypeptide(L)'
;IVYDNSEVVNLSRMPIAQIKEKIMSDFTYAFNKLPDRSEISGRAAKPAALAFRGKLQLYWASWNKYGWPELSTFTPDPEEAKKAFSAAAEDFKHVIEDYGLNLFRNGEPGDWGTMGNAEVLPNYYYMFIPSTGNANDGGEMIFYFTHGGVGSAQGDPYMRDFGGRSQENSQCCLTPAMRLVNRYQSTKTGDFLPEVVGMNPSDPNARTAENSALNPESYANRDYRMKATMLWDYEMIMSLSSQKETGYVPFIFKNWGGKVEIDGKEYTTYRTDRSVDGYVFRKFIRNYGGAGRDEGDMNWPVIRLADVFLMYAEADNEVNGPQPYAIDLVNRVRHRGNLPPLTADKTAKFFLHKLIHPSF
;
A
#
# COMPACT_ATOMS: atom_id res chain seq x y z
N ILE A 1 -22.64 -22.28 1.06
CA ILE A 1 -23.79 -22.87 1.80
C ILE A 1 -24.97 -22.00 1.45
N VAL A 2 -25.97 -22.58 0.76
CA VAL A 2 -27.25 -21.92 0.47
C VAL A 2 -28.20 -22.34 1.58
N TYR A 3 -28.62 -21.39 2.41
CA TYR A 3 -29.62 -21.64 3.43
C TYR A 3 -31.00 -21.42 2.84
N ASP A 4 -31.93 -22.33 3.11
CA ASP A 4 -33.34 -22.07 2.91
C ASP A 4 -33.78 -20.95 3.88
N ASN A 5 -34.40 -19.91 3.37
CA ASN A 5 -34.83 -18.75 4.15
C ASN A 5 -35.75 -19.10 5.33
N SER A 6 -36.40 -20.28 5.36
CA SER A 6 -37.23 -20.75 6.45
C SER A 6 -36.43 -21.17 7.70
N GLU A 7 -35.15 -21.49 7.56
CA GLU A 7 -34.31 -21.98 8.68
C GLU A 7 -33.45 -20.88 9.34
N VAL A 8 -33.41 -19.67 8.76
CA VAL A 8 -32.48 -18.58 9.17
C VAL A 8 -32.96 -17.83 10.43
N VAL A 9 -34.19 -18.02 10.86
CA VAL A 9 -34.86 -17.15 11.87
C VAL A 9 -34.27 -17.27 13.29
N ASN A 10 -33.41 -18.24 13.58
CA ASN A 10 -32.90 -18.49 14.95
C ASN A 10 -31.40 -18.82 15.01
N LEU A 11 -30.57 -18.38 14.05
CA LEU A 11 -29.15 -18.63 14.08
C LEU A 11 -28.44 -17.69 15.09
N SER A 12 -27.91 -18.25 16.15
CA SER A 12 -27.01 -17.54 17.05
C SER A 12 -25.60 -17.43 16.42
N ARG A 13 -24.84 -16.39 16.79
CA ARG A 13 -23.44 -16.27 16.41
C ARG A 13 -22.64 -17.41 16.99
N MET A 14 -21.81 -18.05 16.16
CA MET A 14 -20.88 -19.08 16.61
C MET A 14 -19.76 -18.45 17.47
N PRO A 15 -19.29 -19.14 18.51
CA PRO A 15 -18.11 -18.70 19.27
C PRO A 15 -16.91 -18.45 18.34
N ILE A 16 -16.19 -17.34 18.57
CA ILE A 16 -15.11 -16.89 17.68
C ILE A 16 -13.99 -17.93 17.51
N ALA A 17 -13.65 -18.66 18.56
CA ALA A 17 -12.66 -19.75 18.52
C ALA A 17 -13.06 -20.86 17.53
N GLN A 18 -14.36 -21.22 17.50
CA GLN A 18 -14.86 -22.21 16.55
C GLN A 18 -14.85 -21.68 15.11
N ILE A 19 -15.10 -20.39 14.92
CA ILE A 19 -14.98 -19.75 13.60
C ILE A 19 -13.52 -19.80 13.14
N LYS A 20 -12.58 -19.43 14.01
CA LYS A 20 -11.14 -19.51 13.74
C LYS A 20 -10.74 -20.92 13.31
N GLU A 21 -11.16 -21.97 14.03
CA GLU A 21 -10.79 -23.35 13.67
C GLU A 21 -11.37 -23.78 12.31
N LYS A 22 -12.59 -23.35 11.98
CA LYS A 22 -13.16 -23.61 10.64
C LYS A 22 -12.38 -22.95 9.53
N ILE A 23 -12.03 -21.66 9.68
CA ILE A 23 -11.24 -20.94 8.69
C ILE A 23 -9.84 -21.56 8.55
N MET A 24 -9.20 -21.99 9.66
CA MET A 24 -7.93 -22.72 9.64
C MET A 24 -8.03 -24.04 8.85
N SER A 25 -9.11 -24.78 9.05
CA SER A 25 -9.38 -26.02 8.31
C SER A 25 -9.53 -25.74 6.80
N ASP A 26 -10.27 -24.68 6.43
CA ASP A 26 -10.49 -24.29 5.04
C ASP A 26 -9.18 -23.89 4.35
N PHE A 27 -8.33 -23.08 5.01
CA PHE A 27 -7.02 -22.74 4.44
C PHE A 27 -6.07 -23.94 4.37
N THR A 28 -6.11 -24.85 5.34
CA THR A 28 -5.32 -26.08 5.29
C THR A 28 -5.78 -26.99 4.15
N TYR A 29 -7.08 -27.12 3.94
CA TYR A 29 -7.62 -27.83 2.78
C TYR A 29 -7.20 -27.17 1.46
N ALA A 30 -7.31 -25.85 1.36
CA ALA A 30 -6.88 -25.09 0.18
C ALA A 30 -5.39 -25.29 -0.10
N PHE A 31 -4.52 -25.18 0.91
CA PHE A 31 -3.10 -25.47 0.78
C PHE A 31 -2.81 -26.86 0.22
N ASN A 32 -3.52 -27.88 0.69
CA ASN A 32 -3.33 -29.27 0.24
C ASN A 32 -3.84 -29.53 -1.19
N LYS A 33 -4.71 -28.69 -1.73
CA LYS A 33 -5.38 -28.90 -3.03
C LYS A 33 -4.93 -27.95 -4.14
N LEU A 34 -4.50 -26.74 -3.79
CA LEU A 34 -4.05 -25.75 -4.75
C LEU A 34 -2.68 -26.11 -5.36
N PRO A 35 -2.38 -25.66 -6.58
CA PRO A 35 -1.05 -25.79 -7.17
C PRO A 35 -0.07 -24.82 -6.49
N ASP A 36 1.24 -25.07 -6.63
CA ASP A 36 2.28 -24.17 -6.14
C ASP A 36 2.25 -22.82 -6.86
N ARG A 37 1.88 -22.82 -8.14
CA ARG A 37 1.68 -21.64 -8.98
C ARG A 37 0.44 -21.84 -9.86
N SER A 38 -0.36 -20.78 -10.03
CA SER A 38 -1.47 -20.79 -10.98
C SER A 38 -1.03 -20.22 -12.33
N GLU A 39 -1.39 -20.92 -13.40
CA GLU A 39 -1.22 -20.42 -14.78
C GLU A 39 -2.28 -19.38 -15.17
N ILE A 40 -3.36 -19.27 -14.39
CA ILE A 40 -4.46 -18.35 -14.65
C ILE A 40 -4.32 -17.17 -13.69
N SER A 41 -4.18 -15.98 -14.26
CA SER A 41 -4.11 -14.70 -13.51
C SER A 41 -5.31 -14.54 -12.57
N GLY A 42 -5.05 -14.08 -11.34
CA GLY A 42 -6.06 -13.86 -10.33
C GLY A 42 -6.57 -15.09 -9.57
N ARG A 43 -6.16 -16.31 -9.99
CA ARG A 43 -6.50 -17.52 -9.24
C ARG A 43 -5.52 -17.78 -8.10
N ALA A 44 -6.07 -18.21 -6.97
CA ALA A 44 -5.27 -18.58 -5.80
C ALA A 44 -4.34 -19.76 -6.07
N ALA A 45 -3.17 -19.74 -5.44
CA ALA A 45 -2.21 -20.82 -5.37
C ALA A 45 -1.81 -21.08 -3.92
N LYS A 46 -1.02 -22.12 -3.63
CA LYS A 46 -0.60 -22.47 -2.27
C LYS A 46 -0.04 -21.31 -1.44
N PRO A 47 0.85 -20.44 -1.97
CA PRO A 47 1.37 -19.32 -1.18
C PRO A 47 0.28 -18.37 -0.72
N ALA A 48 -0.83 -18.21 -1.46
CA ALA A 48 -1.96 -17.42 -1.02
C ALA A 48 -2.67 -18.07 0.19
N ALA A 49 -2.92 -19.38 0.13
CA ALA A 49 -3.55 -20.10 1.23
C ALA A 49 -2.69 -20.04 2.51
N LEU A 50 -1.37 -20.21 2.41
CA LEU A 50 -0.45 -20.07 3.55
C LEU A 50 -0.39 -18.64 4.08
N ALA A 51 -0.27 -17.64 3.21
CA ALA A 51 -0.20 -16.24 3.62
C ALA A 51 -1.46 -15.80 4.38
N PHE A 52 -2.66 -16.22 3.94
CA PHE A 52 -3.90 -15.94 4.67
C PHE A 52 -4.05 -16.76 5.95
N ARG A 53 -3.58 -18.02 5.96
CA ARG A 53 -3.55 -18.85 7.16
C ARG A 53 -2.66 -18.23 8.24
N GLY A 54 -1.43 -17.85 7.87
CA GLY A 54 -0.51 -17.14 8.74
C GLY A 54 -1.08 -15.81 9.23
N LYS A 55 -1.73 -15.04 8.36
CA LYS A 55 -2.38 -13.78 8.73
C LYS A 55 -3.50 -13.97 9.75
N LEU A 56 -4.34 -15.00 9.59
CA LEU A 56 -5.37 -15.34 10.58
C LEU A 56 -4.73 -15.68 11.94
N GLN A 57 -3.66 -16.48 11.93
CA GLN A 57 -2.94 -16.84 13.16
C GLN A 57 -2.29 -15.62 13.82
N LEU A 58 -1.73 -14.68 13.05
CA LEU A 58 -1.16 -13.44 13.57
C LEU A 58 -2.22 -12.57 14.27
N TYR A 59 -3.41 -12.41 13.66
CA TYR A 59 -4.54 -11.72 14.29
C TYR A 59 -5.00 -12.42 15.57
N TRP A 60 -5.15 -13.74 15.51
CA TRP A 60 -5.55 -14.55 16.67
C TRP A 60 -4.55 -14.43 17.81
N ALA A 61 -3.25 -14.48 17.50
CA ALA A 61 -2.17 -14.28 18.46
C ALA A 61 -2.23 -12.88 19.10
N SER A 62 -2.44 -11.84 18.31
CA SER A 62 -2.54 -10.46 18.79
C SER A 62 -3.73 -10.28 19.74
N TRP A 63 -4.89 -10.85 19.43
CA TRP A 63 -6.05 -10.80 20.34
C TRP A 63 -5.80 -11.55 21.63
N ASN A 64 -5.15 -12.70 21.57
CA ASN A 64 -4.80 -13.47 22.78
C ASN A 64 -3.72 -12.80 23.62
N LYS A 65 -2.86 -11.97 23.02
CA LYS A 65 -1.85 -11.19 23.74
C LYS A 65 -2.39 -9.88 24.33
N TYR A 66 -3.14 -9.11 23.51
CA TYR A 66 -3.53 -7.73 23.83
C TYR A 66 -5.00 -7.56 24.19
N GLY A 67 -5.82 -8.60 24.04
CA GLY A 67 -7.27 -8.53 24.16
C GLY A 67 -7.95 -8.06 22.89
N TRP A 68 -9.27 -8.13 22.91
CA TRP A 68 -10.13 -7.60 21.84
C TRP A 68 -11.13 -6.62 22.43
N PRO A 69 -10.87 -5.31 22.37
CA PRO A 69 -11.67 -4.29 23.06
C PRO A 69 -13.16 -4.29 22.69
N GLU A 70 -13.48 -4.63 21.41
CA GLU A 70 -14.86 -4.65 20.91
C GLU A 70 -15.61 -5.93 21.27
N LEU A 71 -14.97 -6.91 21.89
CA LEU A 71 -15.57 -8.18 22.32
C LEU A 71 -15.30 -8.45 23.79
N SER A 72 -16.13 -7.89 24.65
CA SER A 72 -16.00 -7.98 26.13
C SER A 72 -16.00 -9.40 26.70
N THR A 73 -16.49 -10.38 25.94
CA THR A 73 -16.51 -11.80 26.31
C THR A 73 -15.23 -12.54 25.93
N PHE A 74 -14.32 -11.88 25.20
CA PHE A 74 -13.03 -12.49 24.82
C PHE A 74 -12.07 -12.45 25.99
N THR A 75 -11.53 -13.61 26.34
CA THR A 75 -10.51 -13.73 27.38
C THR A 75 -9.17 -14.02 26.75
N PRO A 76 -8.16 -13.12 26.88
CA PRO A 76 -6.80 -13.34 26.38
C PRO A 76 -6.14 -14.59 27.00
N ASP A 77 -5.37 -15.30 26.19
CA ASP A 77 -4.56 -16.45 26.59
C ASP A 77 -3.12 -16.28 26.05
N PRO A 78 -2.15 -15.92 26.91
CA PRO A 78 -0.76 -15.70 26.50
C PRO A 78 -0.06 -16.93 25.91
N GLU A 79 -0.41 -18.14 26.37
CA GLU A 79 0.18 -19.37 25.82
C GLU A 79 -0.35 -19.66 24.42
N GLU A 80 -1.66 -19.48 24.21
CA GLU A 80 -2.25 -19.56 22.87
C GLU A 80 -1.70 -18.46 21.94
N ALA A 81 -1.47 -17.25 22.46
CA ALA A 81 -0.83 -16.17 21.72
C ALA A 81 0.54 -16.59 21.19
N LYS A 82 1.41 -17.10 22.07
CA LYS A 82 2.76 -17.54 21.68
C LYS A 82 2.74 -18.67 20.66
N LYS A 83 1.87 -19.65 20.83
CA LYS A 83 1.67 -20.75 19.89
C LYS A 83 1.21 -20.25 18.53
N ALA A 84 0.26 -19.32 18.49
CA ALA A 84 -0.27 -18.78 17.25
C ALA A 84 0.74 -17.87 16.54
N PHE A 85 1.56 -17.07 17.26
CA PHE A 85 2.68 -16.33 16.66
C PHE A 85 3.69 -17.26 16.01
N SER A 86 4.09 -18.35 16.69
CA SER A 86 5.01 -19.34 16.13
C SER A 86 4.47 -19.98 14.86
N ALA A 87 3.20 -20.37 14.86
CA ALA A 87 2.57 -20.97 13.70
C ALA A 87 2.39 -19.98 12.53
N ALA A 88 2.11 -18.70 12.84
CA ALA A 88 2.08 -17.64 11.83
C ALA A 88 3.46 -17.44 11.19
N ALA A 89 4.52 -17.38 12.00
CA ALA A 89 5.89 -17.24 11.50
C ALA A 89 6.29 -18.41 10.60
N GLU A 90 5.92 -19.64 10.94
CA GLU A 90 6.18 -20.83 10.13
C GLU A 90 5.49 -20.73 8.76
N ASP A 91 4.19 -20.41 8.73
CA ASP A 91 3.45 -20.25 7.47
C ASP A 91 4.06 -19.15 6.58
N PHE A 92 4.39 -17.99 7.15
CA PHE A 92 5.02 -16.90 6.39
C PHE A 92 6.41 -17.27 5.90
N LYS A 93 7.20 -18.00 6.68
CA LYS A 93 8.52 -18.48 6.27
C LYS A 93 8.42 -19.38 5.04
N HIS A 94 7.48 -20.32 5.03
CA HIS A 94 7.20 -21.15 3.88
C HIS A 94 6.82 -20.33 2.63
N VAL A 95 5.97 -19.29 2.78
CA VAL A 95 5.66 -18.39 1.66
C VAL A 95 6.91 -17.72 1.11
N ILE A 96 7.83 -17.31 1.98
CA ILE A 96 9.03 -16.56 1.61
C ILE A 96 10.06 -17.45 0.92
N GLU A 97 10.24 -18.68 1.39
CA GLU A 97 11.37 -19.54 1.00
C GLU A 97 11.03 -20.57 -0.10
N ASP A 98 9.80 -21.09 -0.15
CA ASP A 98 9.52 -22.30 -0.92
C ASP A 98 8.99 -22.05 -2.34
N TYR A 99 8.55 -20.82 -2.66
CA TYR A 99 7.85 -20.54 -3.93
C TYR A 99 8.62 -19.64 -4.90
N GLY A 100 9.87 -19.30 -4.59
CA GLY A 100 10.72 -18.48 -5.45
C GLY A 100 10.18 -17.05 -5.68
N LEU A 101 9.38 -16.52 -4.75
CA LEU A 101 8.78 -15.20 -4.85
C LEU A 101 9.83 -14.11 -4.60
N ASN A 102 9.73 -13.02 -5.34
CA ASN A 102 10.60 -11.86 -5.20
C ASN A 102 9.81 -10.57 -5.16
N LEU A 103 10.38 -9.56 -4.51
CA LEU A 103 9.84 -8.19 -4.57
C LEU A 103 9.91 -7.68 -6.01
N PHE A 104 8.91 -6.91 -6.42
CA PHE A 104 8.86 -6.26 -7.73
C PHE A 104 10.18 -5.52 -8.01
N ARG A 105 10.79 -5.78 -9.17
CA ARG A 105 12.11 -5.25 -9.55
C ARG A 105 13.18 -5.49 -8.46
N ASN A 106 13.17 -6.66 -7.83
CA ASN A 106 14.05 -7.07 -6.72
C ASN A 106 14.04 -6.12 -5.50
N GLY A 107 13.01 -5.29 -5.35
CA GLY A 107 12.93 -4.32 -4.27
C GLY A 107 13.83 -3.09 -4.46
N GLU A 108 14.40 -2.88 -5.65
CA GLU A 108 15.22 -1.71 -5.94
C GLU A 108 14.39 -0.42 -5.90
N PRO A 109 14.91 0.68 -5.31
CA PRO A 109 14.16 1.92 -5.16
C PRO A 109 13.89 2.62 -6.50
N GLY A 110 14.77 2.45 -7.49
CA GLY A 110 14.79 3.27 -8.68
C GLY A 110 15.30 4.69 -8.41
N ASP A 111 14.84 5.63 -9.20
CA ASP A 111 15.25 7.03 -9.08
C ASP A 111 14.07 7.90 -8.62
N TRP A 112 14.38 8.93 -7.83
CA TRP A 112 13.42 9.99 -7.48
C TRP A 112 13.32 11.05 -8.57
N GLY A 113 14.40 11.28 -9.32
CA GLY A 113 14.54 12.41 -10.24
C GLY A 113 14.66 13.76 -9.53
N THR A 114 14.56 14.82 -10.31
CA THR A 114 14.47 16.18 -9.80
C THR A 114 13.06 16.43 -9.25
N MET A 115 12.92 17.26 -8.24
CA MET A 115 11.62 17.68 -7.72
C MET A 115 10.80 18.31 -8.86
N GLY A 116 9.53 17.94 -8.96
CA GLY A 116 8.66 18.36 -10.05
C GLY A 116 8.84 17.61 -11.38
N ASN A 117 9.81 16.70 -11.49
CA ASN A 117 9.97 15.88 -12.69
C ASN A 117 9.17 14.59 -12.59
N ALA A 118 8.09 14.47 -13.39
CA ALA A 118 7.24 13.28 -13.42
C ALA A 118 7.73 12.18 -14.39
N GLU A 119 8.73 12.44 -15.22
CA GLU A 119 9.29 11.44 -16.14
C GLU A 119 10.13 10.40 -15.39
N VAL A 120 10.71 10.78 -14.25
CA VAL A 120 11.50 9.89 -13.41
C VAL A 120 10.69 9.54 -12.16
N LEU A 121 10.22 8.31 -12.10
CA LEU A 121 9.40 7.80 -11.00
C LEU A 121 10.05 6.59 -10.33
N PRO A 122 9.95 6.48 -9.00
CA PRO A 122 10.47 5.34 -8.26
C PRO A 122 9.88 4.01 -8.74
N ASN A 123 10.66 2.94 -8.63
CA ASN A 123 10.23 1.60 -9.06
C ASN A 123 8.91 1.16 -8.46
N TYR A 124 8.62 1.57 -7.24
CA TYR A 124 7.37 1.25 -6.56
C TYR A 124 6.11 1.75 -7.28
N TYR A 125 6.20 2.85 -8.05
CA TYR A 125 5.10 3.35 -8.87
C TYR A 125 4.67 2.33 -9.94
N TYR A 126 5.65 1.76 -10.63
CA TYR A 126 5.42 0.87 -11.76
C TYR A 126 4.78 -0.48 -11.39
N MET A 127 4.75 -0.83 -10.10
CA MET A 127 4.01 -1.99 -9.62
C MET A 127 2.49 -1.79 -9.67
N PHE A 128 2.01 -0.55 -9.71
CA PHE A 128 0.59 -0.20 -9.60
C PHE A 128 0.02 0.39 -10.89
N ILE A 129 0.64 0.13 -12.02
CA ILE A 129 0.10 0.45 -13.34
C ILE A 129 0.08 -0.82 -14.21
N PRO A 130 -0.96 -0.98 -15.07
CA PRO A 130 -1.17 -2.22 -15.83
C PRO A 130 0.02 -2.65 -16.68
N SER A 131 0.64 -1.69 -17.38
CA SER A 131 1.72 -1.95 -18.35
C SER A 131 2.94 -2.69 -17.77
N THR A 132 3.15 -2.61 -16.46
CA THR A 132 4.31 -3.24 -15.80
C THR A 132 3.91 -4.08 -14.58
N GLY A 133 2.89 -3.65 -13.84
CA GLY A 133 2.47 -4.33 -12.60
C GLY A 133 1.74 -5.64 -12.84
N ASN A 134 0.91 -5.71 -13.89
CA ASN A 134 0.10 -6.90 -14.16
C ASN A 134 0.92 -8.12 -14.60
N ALA A 135 2.13 -7.94 -15.12
CA ALA A 135 3.03 -9.05 -15.44
C ALA A 135 3.41 -9.87 -14.20
N ASN A 136 3.52 -9.20 -13.06
CA ASN A 136 3.85 -9.81 -11.76
C ASN A 136 5.05 -10.79 -11.83
N ASP A 137 6.09 -10.41 -12.58
CA ASP A 137 7.21 -11.31 -12.94
C ASP A 137 7.93 -11.93 -11.73
N GLY A 138 8.08 -11.16 -10.64
CA GLY A 138 8.64 -11.66 -9.38
C GLY A 138 7.63 -12.40 -8.49
N GLY A 139 6.34 -12.42 -8.84
CA GLY A 139 5.29 -13.00 -8.01
C GLY A 139 5.00 -12.23 -6.71
N GLU A 140 5.37 -10.95 -6.63
CA GLU A 140 5.14 -10.17 -5.42
C GLU A 140 3.66 -10.07 -5.06
N MET A 141 2.77 -9.96 -6.05
CA MET A 141 1.32 -10.04 -5.83
C MET A 141 0.95 -11.51 -5.66
N ILE A 142 0.86 -11.97 -4.42
CA ILE A 142 0.57 -13.37 -4.06
C ILE A 142 -0.88 -13.71 -4.36
N PHE A 143 -1.80 -12.77 -4.07
CA PHE A 143 -3.20 -12.88 -4.45
C PHE A 143 -3.73 -11.50 -4.83
N TYR A 144 -4.50 -11.45 -5.91
CA TYR A 144 -5.04 -10.20 -6.47
C TYR A 144 -6.31 -10.46 -7.28
N PHE A 145 -7.15 -9.43 -7.38
CA PHE A 145 -8.29 -9.43 -8.28
C PHE A 145 -7.90 -8.84 -9.64
N THR A 146 -8.39 -9.45 -10.70
CA THR A 146 -8.19 -8.98 -12.08
C THR A 146 -9.36 -8.12 -12.56
N HIS A 147 -9.07 -7.20 -13.45
CA HIS A 147 -10.07 -6.38 -14.14
C HIS A 147 -9.98 -6.59 -15.65
N GLY A 148 -11.08 -6.30 -16.36
CA GLY A 148 -11.20 -6.64 -17.76
C GLY A 148 -10.66 -5.59 -18.75
N GLY A 149 -10.45 -4.36 -18.35
CA GLY A 149 -9.96 -3.29 -19.21
C GLY A 149 -10.95 -2.79 -20.28
N VAL A 150 -10.38 -2.15 -21.29
CA VAL A 150 -11.15 -1.50 -22.38
C VAL A 150 -12.06 -2.48 -23.10
N GLY A 151 -13.32 -2.10 -23.29
CA GLY A 151 -14.32 -2.87 -24.04
C GLY A 151 -14.92 -4.07 -23.29
N SER A 152 -14.45 -4.38 -22.06
CA SER A 152 -14.95 -5.52 -21.29
C SER A 152 -16.21 -5.22 -20.46
N ALA A 153 -16.55 -3.95 -20.26
CA ALA A 153 -17.52 -3.48 -19.26
C ALA A 153 -17.17 -3.89 -17.79
N GLN A 154 -15.93 -4.30 -17.56
CA GLN A 154 -15.40 -4.73 -16.26
C GLN A 154 -14.06 -4.06 -15.93
N GLY A 155 -13.84 -2.86 -16.44
CA GLY A 155 -12.66 -2.05 -16.16
C GLY A 155 -12.62 -1.58 -14.71
N ASP A 156 -11.41 -1.32 -14.22
CA ASP A 156 -11.23 -0.70 -12.91
C ASP A 156 -11.55 0.79 -12.95
N PRO A 157 -12.14 1.35 -11.88
CA PRO A 157 -12.43 2.77 -11.75
C PRO A 157 -11.31 3.57 -11.07
N TYR A 158 -10.11 3.04 -10.92
CA TYR A 158 -9.07 3.67 -10.10
C TYR A 158 -8.65 5.03 -10.62
N MET A 159 -8.54 5.19 -11.95
CA MET A 159 -8.28 6.48 -12.56
C MET A 159 -9.35 7.50 -12.19
N ARG A 160 -10.64 7.13 -12.30
CA ARG A 160 -11.77 8.00 -11.94
C ARG A 160 -11.75 8.40 -10.47
N ASP A 161 -11.55 7.41 -9.58
CA ASP A 161 -11.77 7.59 -8.15
C ASP A 161 -10.58 8.22 -7.42
N PHE A 162 -9.36 7.95 -7.88
CA PHE A 162 -8.12 8.41 -7.26
C PHE A 162 -7.46 9.57 -7.99
N GLY A 163 -7.63 9.68 -9.31
CA GLY A 163 -6.99 10.68 -10.13
C GLY A 163 -7.63 12.07 -10.00
N GLY A 164 -6.83 13.10 -10.25
CA GLY A 164 -7.29 14.48 -10.36
C GLY A 164 -7.87 14.79 -11.74
N ARG A 165 -8.35 16.03 -11.93
CA ARG A 165 -8.99 16.46 -13.17
C ARG A 165 -8.09 16.38 -14.40
N SER A 166 -6.78 16.51 -14.26
CA SER A 166 -5.81 16.35 -15.35
C SER A 166 -5.67 14.90 -15.85
N GLN A 167 -6.22 13.90 -15.15
CA GLN A 167 -6.22 12.50 -15.53
C GLN A 167 -7.60 12.06 -16.01
N GLU A 168 -7.84 12.13 -17.32
CA GLU A 168 -9.11 11.72 -17.95
C GLU A 168 -10.35 12.38 -17.32
N ASN A 169 -10.24 13.63 -16.88
CA ASN A 169 -11.33 14.34 -16.21
C ASN A 169 -11.87 13.56 -14.99
N SER A 170 -10.98 12.95 -14.23
CA SER A 170 -11.29 12.12 -13.06
C SER A 170 -11.94 12.90 -11.92
N GLN A 171 -12.52 12.20 -10.95
CA GLN A 171 -13.40 12.80 -9.93
C GLN A 171 -12.73 12.98 -8.57
N CYS A 172 -11.57 12.36 -8.33
CA CYS A 172 -10.85 12.43 -7.05
C CYS A 172 -11.77 12.13 -5.85
N CYS A 173 -12.46 10.97 -5.90
CA CYS A 173 -13.39 10.58 -4.85
C CYS A 173 -12.69 10.22 -3.53
N LEU A 174 -11.44 9.77 -3.62
CA LEU A 174 -10.60 9.40 -2.49
C LEU A 174 -9.28 10.16 -2.56
N THR A 175 -8.85 10.71 -1.44
CA THR A 175 -7.59 11.46 -1.32
C THR A 175 -6.73 10.91 -0.20
N PRO A 176 -5.39 11.02 -0.31
CA PRO A 176 -4.50 10.67 0.79
C PRO A 176 -4.70 11.64 1.95
N ALA A 177 -4.75 11.13 3.17
CA ALA A 177 -4.74 11.97 4.35
C ALA A 177 -3.35 12.59 4.56
N MET A 178 -3.29 13.83 5.08
CA MET A 178 -2.04 14.53 5.42
C MET A 178 -1.16 13.71 6.38
N ARG A 179 -1.75 12.95 7.29
CA ARG A 179 -1.02 12.05 8.19
C ARG A 179 -0.12 11.06 7.47
N LEU A 180 -0.50 10.63 6.26
CA LEU A 180 0.30 9.68 5.49
C LEU A 180 1.65 10.29 5.08
N VAL A 181 1.69 11.58 4.70
CA VAL A 181 2.93 12.28 4.37
C VAL A 181 3.93 12.19 5.53
N ASN A 182 3.45 12.43 6.75
CA ASN A 182 4.28 12.46 7.95
C ASN A 182 4.77 11.07 8.41
N ARG A 183 4.30 10.00 7.78
CA ARG A 183 4.80 8.62 7.99
C ARG A 183 5.96 8.24 7.07
N TYR A 184 6.22 9.00 6.03
CA TYR A 184 7.36 8.76 5.14
C TYR A 184 8.64 9.30 5.75
N GLN A 185 9.58 8.39 6.05
CA GLN A 185 10.83 8.67 6.73
C GLN A 185 11.87 9.33 5.81
N SER A 186 12.91 9.87 6.40
CA SER A 186 14.05 10.45 5.70
C SER A 186 14.91 9.38 5.04
N THR A 187 15.22 9.57 3.75
CA THR A 187 16.18 8.72 3.03
C THR A 187 17.63 8.92 3.50
N LYS A 188 17.91 10.00 4.23
CA LYS A 188 19.24 10.28 4.78
C LYS A 188 19.47 9.60 6.13
N THR A 189 18.48 9.65 7.00
CA THR A 189 18.64 9.20 8.41
C THR A 189 17.79 7.99 8.77
N GLY A 190 16.73 7.71 7.99
CA GLY A 190 15.75 6.68 8.31
C GLY A 190 14.81 7.03 9.47
N ASP A 191 14.83 8.28 9.93
CA ASP A 191 13.95 8.78 10.98
C ASP A 191 12.78 9.56 10.40
N PHE A 192 11.78 9.86 11.23
CA PHE A 192 10.71 10.77 10.84
C PHE A 192 11.26 12.19 10.68
N LEU A 193 10.78 12.86 9.65
CA LEU A 193 11.06 14.27 9.38
C LEU A 193 10.07 15.14 10.18
N PRO A 194 10.35 16.44 10.36
CA PRO A 194 9.39 17.38 10.89
C PRO A 194 8.05 17.29 10.16
N GLU A 195 6.95 17.45 10.90
CA GLU A 195 5.62 17.31 10.33
C GLU A 195 5.33 18.40 9.30
N VAL A 196 4.79 17.98 8.17
CA VAL A 196 4.26 18.91 7.18
C VAL A 196 2.95 19.46 7.69
N VAL A 197 2.80 20.78 7.64
CA VAL A 197 1.65 21.52 8.17
C VAL A 197 0.83 22.10 7.03
N GLY A 198 -0.48 21.93 7.09
CA GLY A 198 -1.42 22.55 6.14
C GLY A 198 -1.38 24.09 6.25
N MET A 199 -1.35 24.75 5.10
CA MET A 199 -1.33 26.21 5.01
C MET A 199 -2.49 26.72 4.15
N ASN A 200 -2.93 27.94 4.43
CA ASN A 200 -3.86 28.62 3.56
C ASN A 200 -3.17 28.97 2.23
N PRO A 201 -3.66 28.51 1.07
CA PRO A 201 -3.05 28.81 -0.22
C PRO A 201 -3.05 30.30 -0.59
N SER A 202 -3.83 31.12 0.08
CA SER A 202 -3.84 32.58 -0.09
C SER A 202 -2.77 33.30 0.74
N ASP A 203 -2.07 32.58 1.62
CA ASP A 203 -0.94 33.14 2.36
C ASP A 203 0.27 33.29 1.41
N PRO A 204 0.82 34.49 1.26
CA PRO A 204 1.97 34.75 0.40
C PRO A 204 3.23 33.95 0.79
N ASN A 205 3.32 33.49 2.03
CA ASN A 205 4.43 32.69 2.53
C ASN A 205 4.20 31.18 2.41
N ALA A 206 3.00 30.74 1.98
CA ALA A 206 2.65 29.32 2.00
C ALA A 206 3.63 28.41 1.22
N ARG A 207 4.25 28.92 0.13
CA ARG A 207 5.20 28.19 -0.71
C ARG A 207 6.66 28.28 -0.28
N THR A 208 6.97 29.10 0.71
CA THR A 208 8.34 29.30 1.20
C THR A 208 8.49 29.04 2.71
N ALA A 209 7.39 28.92 3.45
CA ALA A 209 7.41 28.64 4.87
C ALA A 209 7.95 27.22 5.11
N GLU A 210 8.77 27.09 6.14
CA GLU A 210 9.32 25.80 6.56
C GLU A 210 8.20 24.82 6.89
N ASN A 211 8.35 23.59 6.44
CA ASN A 211 7.40 22.47 6.64
C ASN A 211 5.96 22.75 6.14
N SER A 212 5.75 23.77 5.35
CA SER A 212 4.45 24.02 4.71
C SER A 212 4.10 22.93 3.72
N ALA A 213 2.84 22.48 3.72
CA ALA A 213 2.31 21.54 2.72
C ALA A 213 2.33 22.10 1.28
N LEU A 214 2.46 23.42 1.13
CA LEU A 214 2.54 24.10 -0.17
C LEU A 214 3.99 24.44 -0.57
N ASN A 215 4.97 24.14 0.29
CA ASN A 215 6.38 24.28 -0.02
C ASN A 215 6.94 22.98 -0.59
N PRO A 216 7.37 22.91 -1.86
CA PRO A 216 7.94 21.71 -2.47
C PRO A 216 9.13 21.13 -1.69
N GLU A 217 9.94 21.96 -1.04
CA GLU A 217 11.09 21.52 -0.24
C GLU A 217 10.69 20.67 0.99
N SER A 218 9.46 20.80 1.49
CA SER A 218 8.95 19.98 2.59
C SER A 218 8.90 18.47 2.26
N TYR A 219 9.01 18.13 0.98
CA TYR A 219 8.93 16.76 0.47
C TYR A 219 10.29 16.18 0.07
N ALA A 220 11.34 16.98 0.16
CA ALA A 220 12.70 16.53 -0.17
C ALA A 220 13.19 15.43 0.77
N ASN A 221 13.99 14.50 0.24
CA ASN A 221 14.62 13.41 1.00
C ASN A 221 13.67 12.51 1.78
N ARG A 222 12.43 12.35 1.32
CA ARG A 222 11.48 11.40 1.89
C ARG A 222 11.54 10.07 1.17
N ASP A 223 11.08 9.02 1.85
CA ASP A 223 10.90 7.67 1.32
C ASP A 223 10.32 7.71 -0.11
N TYR A 224 10.96 7.04 -1.04
CA TYR A 224 10.61 7.04 -2.46
C TYR A 224 9.18 6.56 -2.73
N ARG A 225 8.63 5.73 -1.84
CA ARG A 225 7.23 5.29 -1.94
C ARG A 225 6.24 6.44 -1.80
N MET A 226 6.64 7.56 -1.18
CA MET A 226 5.78 8.75 -1.11
C MET A 226 5.50 9.30 -2.51
N LYS A 227 6.53 9.56 -3.33
CA LYS A 227 6.35 10.05 -4.71
C LYS A 227 5.56 9.07 -5.57
N ALA A 228 5.78 7.76 -5.38
CA ALA A 228 5.02 6.73 -6.05
C ALA A 228 3.53 6.66 -5.64
N THR A 229 3.19 7.18 -4.46
CA THR A 229 1.85 7.06 -3.88
C THR A 229 1.00 8.29 -4.06
N MET A 230 1.58 9.49 -3.97
CA MET A 230 0.81 10.73 -3.94
C MET A 230 1.46 11.86 -4.73
N LEU A 231 0.62 12.82 -5.07
CA LEU A 231 0.98 14.12 -5.63
C LEU A 231 0.80 15.19 -4.56
N TRP A 232 1.68 16.16 -4.57
CA TRP A 232 1.62 17.37 -3.75
C TRP A 232 1.75 18.62 -4.62
N ASP A 233 1.58 19.78 -4.03
CA ASP A 233 1.60 21.05 -4.75
C ASP A 233 2.92 21.22 -5.55
N TYR A 234 2.82 21.61 -6.81
CA TYR A 234 3.91 21.71 -7.80
C TYR A 234 4.52 20.39 -8.30
N GLU A 235 4.05 19.22 -7.83
CA GLU A 235 4.52 17.95 -8.40
C GLU A 235 3.92 17.72 -9.78
N MET A 236 4.76 17.27 -10.73
CA MET A 236 4.36 17.07 -12.11
C MET A 236 3.64 15.74 -12.32
N ILE A 237 2.66 15.74 -13.20
CA ILE A 237 1.97 14.52 -13.66
C ILE A 237 1.67 14.59 -15.15
N MET A 238 1.70 13.42 -15.83
CA MET A 238 1.25 13.32 -17.22
C MET A 238 -0.26 13.58 -17.27
N SER A 239 -0.67 14.62 -17.99
CA SER A 239 -2.08 14.91 -18.23
C SER A 239 -2.65 14.02 -19.33
N LEU A 240 -3.86 13.52 -19.10
CA LEU A 240 -4.57 12.64 -20.03
C LEU A 240 -5.95 13.22 -20.35
N SER A 241 -6.31 13.22 -21.63
CA SER A 241 -7.63 13.64 -22.11
C SER A 241 -8.04 12.84 -23.33
N SER A 242 -9.29 12.36 -23.36
CA SER A 242 -9.81 11.54 -24.45
C SER A 242 -8.88 10.37 -24.80
N GLN A 243 -8.38 9.70 -23.77
CA GLN A 243 -7.48 8.54 -23.84
C GLN A 243 -6.09 8.84 -24.46
N LYS A 244 -5.67 10.11 -24.49
CA LYS A 244 -4.40 10.55 -25.06
C LYS A 244 -3.57 11.34 -24.03
N GLU A 245 -2.28 11.23 -24.16
CA GLU A 245 -1.33 12.06 -23.43
C GLU A 245 -1.36 13.48 -23.96
N THR A 246 -1.46 14.46 -23.06
CA THR A 246 -1.50 15.90 -23.41
C THR A 246 -0.30 16.67 -22.87
N GLY A 247 0.63 15.97 -22.25
CA GLY A 247 1.87 16.53 -21.71
C GLY A 247 1.86 16.65 -20.18
N TYR A 248 3.04 16.92 -19.63
CA TYR A 248 3.19 17.07 -18.18
C TYR A 248 2.63 18.42 -17.72
N VAL A 249 1.87 18.37 -16.63
CA VAL A 249 1.31 19.54 -15.95
C VAL A 249 1.59 19.48 -14.45
N PRO A 250 1.79 20.62 -13.77
CA PRO A 250 1.90 20.63 -12.32
C PRO A 250 0.54 20.41 -11.67
N PHE A 251 0.52 19.62 -10.60
CA PHE A 251 -0.60 19.62 -9.68
C PHE A 251 -0.56 20.88 -8.81
N ILE A 252 -1.62 21.68 -8.87
CA ILE A 252 -1.72 22.91 -8.09
C ILE A 252 -3.00 22.87 -7.25
N PHE A 253 -2.80 22.89 -5.95
CA PHE A 253 -3.91 22.90 -5.02
C PHE A 253 -4.67 24.25 -5.06
N LYS A 254 -5.97 24.16 -5.24
CA LYS A 254 -6.91 25.33 -5.25
C LYS A 254 -6.76 26.35 -6.40
N ASN A 255 -6.02 26.06 -7.46
CA ASN A 255 -5.90 26.99 -8.56
C ASN A 255 -6.65 26.45 -9.80
N TRP A 256 -7.98 26.40 -9.68
CA TRP A 256 -8.84 25.89 -10.76
C TRP A 256 -8.83 26.82 -11.99
N GLY A 257 -8.44 26.25 -13.13
CA GLY A 257 -8.45 27.00 -14.40
C GLY A 257 -7.51 28.18 -14.48
N GLY A 258 -6.58 28.29 -13.52
CA GLY A 258 -5.54 29.32 -13.54
C GLY A 258 -4.33 28.90 -14.35
N LYS A 259 -3.34 29.76 -14.34
CA LYS A 259 -2.03 29.54 -14.94
C LYS A 259 -0.95 29.75 -13.90
N VAL A 260 0.13 29.00 -14.02
CA VAL A 260 1.32 29.13 -13.17
C VAL A 260 2.56 29.03 -14.04
N GLU A 261 3.56 29.83 -13.72
CA GLU A 261 4.88 29.75 -14.36
C GLU A 261 5.83 28.97 -13.45
N ILE A 262 6.49 27.97 -14.01
CA ILE A 262 7.53 27.17 -13.36
C ILE A 262 8.71 27.10 -14.33
N ASP A 263 9.89 27.56 -13.90
CA ASP A 263 11.13 27.58 -14.68
C ASP A 263 10.95 28.23 -16.07
N GLY A 264 10.23 29.37 -16.12
CA GLY A 264 9.99 30.14 -17.34
C GLY A 264 8.99 29.52 -18.31
N LYS A 265 8.30 28.46 -17.92
CA LYS A 265 7.24 27.83 -18.72
C LYS A 265 5.88 27.98 -18.05
N GLU A 266 4.91 28.49 -18.81
CA GLU A 266 3.53 28.61 -18.36
C GLU A 266 2.78 27.28 -18.48
N TYR A 267 2.05 26.92 -17.43
CA TYR A 267 1.19 25.73 -17.37
C TYR A 267 -0.24 26.12 -17.02
N THR A 268 -1.21 25.44 -17.64
CA THR A 268 -2.59 25.46 -17.16
C THR A 268 -2.72 24.54 -15.96
N THR A 269 -3.37 25.01 -14.90
CA THR A 269 -3.48 24.29 -13.66
C THR A 269 -4.86 23.67 -13.50
N TYR A 270 -4.88 22.52 -12.84
CA TYR A 270 -6.10 21.82 -12.47
C TYR A 270 -6.11 21.57 -10.96
N ARG A 271 -7.23 21.85 -10.32
CA ARG A 271 -7.44 21.40 -8.94
C ARG A 271 -8.28 20.12 -8.93
N THR A 272 -8.20 19.40 -7.84
CA THR A 272 -9.12 18.32 -7.56
C THR A 272 -10.38 18.84 -6.90
N ASP A 273 -11.55 18.33 -7.28
CA ASP A 273 -12.83 18.83 -6.76
C ASP A 273 -13.03 18.54 -5.28
N ARG A 274 -12.38 17.51 -4.74
CA ARG A 274 -12.63 16.98 -3.41
C ARG A 274 -11.41 16.89 -2.51
N SER A 275 -10.24 17.30 -2.97
CA SER A 275 -9.07 17.33 -2.11
C SER A 275 -9.25 18.38 -1.02
N VAL A 276 -9.30 17.93 0.23
CA VAL A 276 -9.37 18.81 1.40
C VAL A 276 -7.99 19.12 1.97
N ASP A 277 -7.03 18.19 1.80
CA ASP A 277 -5.68 18.24 2.37
C ASP A 277 -4.60 18.65 1.36
N GLY A 278 -4.97 18.93 0.11
CA GLY A 278 -4.03 19.36 -0.92
C GLY A 278 -3.27 18.22 -1.61
N TYR A 279 -3.67 16.97 -1.42
CA TYR A 279 -3.04 15.80 -2.02
C TYR A 279 -4.00 15.03 -2.89
N VAL A 280 -3.45 14.34 -3.90
CA VAL A 280 -4.15 13.29 -4.68
C VAL A 280 -3.26 12.07 -4.80
N PHE A 281 -3.85 10.92 -5.14
CA PHE A 281 -3.08 9.73 -5.39
C PHE A 281 -2.35 9.81 -6.74
N ARG A 282 -1.10 9.34 -6.77
CA ARG A 282 -0.37 8.93 -7.95
C ARG A 282 -0.47 7.41 -8.15
N LYS A 283 -0.52 6.67 -7.05
CA LYS A 283 -0.66 5.21 -7.05
C LYS A 283 -1.96 4.81 -7.75
N PHE A 284 -1.90 3.82 -8.65
CA PHE A 284 -2.98 3.37 -9.53
C PHE A 284 -3.37 4.37 -10.64
N ILE A 285 -2.63 5.47 -10.81
CA ILE A 285 -2.88 6.44 -11.86
C ILE A 285 -1.90 6.20 -13.00
N ARG A 286 -2.44 5.88 -14.17
CA ARG A 286 -1.64 5.69 -15.39
C ARG A 286 -1.05 7.04 -15.83
N ASN A 287 0.17 7.00 -16.34
CA ASN A 287 0.83 8.15 -16.96
C ASN A 287 0.95 8.00 -18.49
N TYR A 288 0.07 7.20 -19.07
CA TYR A 288 -0.03 6.95 -20.52
C TYR A 288 -1.50 6.79 -20.93
N GLY A 289 -1.78 7.07 -22.20
CA GLY A 289 -3.12 6.97 -22.78
C GLY A 289 -3.57 5.53 -23.08
N GLY A 290 -4.65 5.38 -23.81
CA GLY A 290 -5.17 4.11 -24.32
C GLY A 290 -6.41 3.56 -23.63
N ALA A 291 -6.84 4.14 -22.51
CA ALA A 291 -8.08 3.74 -21.83
C ALA A 291 -8.73 4.93 -21.14
N GLY A 292 -10.06 4.95 -21.08
CA GLY A 292 -10.83 5.91 -20.29
C GLY A 292 -10.66 5.72 -18.78
N ARG A 293 -11.21 6.64 -18.01
CA ARG A 293 -11.07 6.65 -16.54
C ARG A 293 -11.73 5.47 -15.83
N ASP A 294 -12.67 4.79 -16.48
CA ASP A 294 -13.43 3.63 -15.97
C ASP A 294 -13.04 2.31 -16.68
N GLU A 295 -11.96 2.33 -17.48
CA GLU A 295 -11.58 1.24 -18.36
C GLU A 295 -10.20 0.68 -18.06
N GLY A 296 -9.71 0.88 -16.81
CA GLY A 296 -8.44 0.31 -16.39
C GLY A 296 -8.49 -1.21 -16.29
N ASP A 297 -7.35 -1.84 -16.40
CA ASP A 297 -7.16 -3.29 -16.25
C ASP A 297 -6.13 -3.62 -15.15
N MET A 298 -5.89 -2.68 -14.22
CA MET A 298 -4.94 -2.88 -13.14
C MET A 298 -5.42 -3.95 -12.16
N ASN A 299 -4.59 -4.95 -11.92
CA ASN A 299 -4.83 -5.94 -10.89
C ASN A 299 -4.81 -5.31 -9.49
N TRP A 300 -5.81 -5.61 -8.67
CA TRP A 300 -5.86 -5.15 -7.28
C TRP A 300 -5.15 -6.12 -6.35
N PRO A 301 -3.98 -5.78 -5.80
CA PRO A 301 -3.25 -6.68 -4.90
C PRO A 301 -3.98 -6.76 -3.55
N VAL A 302 -4.34 -7.98 -3.14
CA VAL A 302 -4.97 -8.26 -1.85
C VAL A 302 -3.93 -8.60 -0.79
N ILE A 303 -2.92 -9.40 -1.16
CA ILE A 303 -1.76 -9.69 -0.31
C ILE A 303 -0.49 -9.76 -1.16
N ARG A 304 0.58 -9.19 -0.67
CA ARG A 304 1.87 -9.09 -1.37
C ARG A 304 2.99 -9.66 -0.51
N LEU A 305 4.07 -10.06 -1.16
CA LEU A 305 5.25 -10.60 -0.49
C LEU A 305 5.84 -9.61 0.55
N ALA A 306 5.84 -8.31 0.24
CA ALA A 306 6.27 -7.30 1.21
C ALA A 306 5.44 -7.30 2.49
N ASP A 307 4.13 -7.56 2.39
CA ASP A 307 3.25 -7.67 3.55
C ASP A 307 3.60 -8.92 4.36
N VAL A 308 3.91 -10.04 3.67
CA VAL A 308 4.34 -11.30 4.30
C VAL A 308 5.67 -11.13 5.02
N PHE A 309 6.64 -10.39 4.43
CA PHE A 309 7.90 -10.08 5.10
C PHE A 309 7.70 -9.36 6.43
N LEU A 310 6.81 -8.36 6.45
CA LEU A 310 6.53 -7.59 7.65
C LEU A 310 5.75 -8.40 8.70
N MET A 311 4.78 -9.21 8.26
CA MET A 311 4.02 -10.10 9.13
C MET A 311 4.90 -11.21 9.72
N TYR A 312 5.83 -11.76 8.94
CA TYR A 312 6.84 -12.69 9.47
C TYR A 312 7.68 -12.03 10.55
N ALA A 313 8.23 -10.85 10.25
CA ALA A 313 9.09 -10.13 11.19
C ALA A 313 8.35 -9.78 12.50
N GLU A 314 7.06 -9.47 12.41
CA GLU A 314 6.21 -9.25 13.58
C GLU A 314 6.01 -10.53 14.39
N ALA A 315 5.62 -11.62 13.74
CA ALA A 315 5.35 -12.89 14.40
C ALA A 315 6.61 -13.50 15.04
N ASP A 316 7.72 -13.51 14.32
CA ASP A 316 8.99 -14.03 14.80
C ASP A 316 9.54 -13.20 15.98
N ASN A 317 9.44 -11.88 15.91
CA ASN A 317 9.85 -11.00 17.01
C ASN A 317 9.04 -11.24 18.30
N GLU A 318 7.77 -11.57 18.20
CA GLU A 318 6.93 -11.86 19.37
C GLU A 318 7.34 -13.15 20.10
N VAL A 319 7.96 -14.08 19.39
CA VAL A 319 8.40 -15.38 19.93
C VAL A 319 9.87 -15.33 20.33
N ASN A 320 10.74 -14.81 19.45
CA ASN A 320 12.18 -14.96 19.53
C ASN A 320 12.92 -13.64 19.78
N GLY A 321 12.19 -12.50 19.82
CA GLY A 321 12.80 -11.18 19.79
C GLY A 321 13.41 -10.84 18.43
N PRO A 322 14.17 -9.75 18.33
CA PRO A 322 14.74 -9.29 17.07
C PRO A 322 15.77 -10.29 16.51
N GLN A 323 15.42 -10.96 15.42
CA GLN A 323 16.29 -11.91 14.73
C GLN A 323 16.89 -11.31 13.46
N PRO A 324 18.16 -11.66 13.09
CA PRO A 324 18.83 -11.13 11.90
C PRO A 324 18.02 -11.34 10.60
N TYR A 325 17.40 -12.48 10.44
CA TYR A 325 16.60 -12.80 9.27
C TYR A 325 15.36 -11.89 9.18
N ALA A 326 14.63 -11.70 10.27
CA ALA A 326 13.49 -10.81 10.33
C ALA A 326 13.89 -9.34 10.04
N ILE A 327 15.03 -8.91 10.57
CA ILE A 327 15.59 -7.57 10.34
C ILE A 327 15.96 -7.40 8.85
N ASP A 328 16.56 -8.41 8.21
CA ASP A 328 16.88 -8.37 6.78
C ASP A 328 15.63 -8.19 5.93
N LEU A 329 14.57 -8.94 6.18
CA LEU A 329 13.30 -8.81 5.46
C LEU A 329 12.68 -7.41 5.60
N VAL A 330 12.71 -6.81 6.79
CA VAL A 330 12.31 -5.42 7.01
C VAL A 330 13.20 -4.47 6.22
N ASN A 331 14.51 -4.68 6.22
CA ASN A 331 15.46 -3.86 5.48
C ASN A 331 15.28 -3.94 3.96
N ARG A 332 14.90 -5.08 3.42
CA ARG A 332 14.52 -5.22 1.99
C ARG A 332 13.29 -4.36 1.64
N VAL A 333 12.30 -4.29 2.51
CA VAL A 333 11.13 -3.40 2.32
C VAL A 333 11.54 -1.92 2.48
N ARG A 334 12.46 -1.62 3.39
CA ARG A 334 13.02 -0.26 3.58
C ARG A 334 13.84 0.19 2.38
N HIS A 335 14.69 -0.70 1.84
CA HIS A 335 15.51 -0.43 0.66
C HIS A 335 14.68 0.04 -0.53
N ARG A 336 13.51 -0.53 -0.77
CA ARG A 336 12.56 -0.08 -1.81
C ARG A 336 12.20 1.41 -1.68
N GLY A 337 12.14 1.92 -0.46
CA GLY A 337 11.92 3.34 -0.16
C GLY A 337 13.19 4.18 -0.20
N ASN A 338 14.32 3.63 -0.60
CA ASN A 338 15.66 4.22 -0.49
C ASN A 338 15.99 4.64 0.95
N LEU A 339 15.47 3.91 1.94
CA LEU A 339 15.74 4.16 3.34
C LEU A 339 17.00 3.41 3.79
N PRO A 340 17.82 4.00 4.66
CA PRO A 340 18.95 3.29 5.26
C PRO A 340 18.45 2.09 6.07
N PRO A 341 19.26 1.02 6.19
CA PRO A 341 18.91 -0.14 6.99
C PRO A 341 18.73 0.23 8.47
N LEU A 342 17.95 -0.59 9.18
CA LEU A 342 17.81 -0.46 10.62
C LEU A 342 19.16 -0.73 11.31
N THR A 343 19.56 0.18 12.18
CA THR A 343 20.70 -0.01 13.09
C THR A 343 20.24 -0.74 14.36
N ALA A 344 21.16 -1.27 15.15
CA ALA A 344 20.83 -2.06 16.34
C ALA A 344 19.94 -1.28 17.35
N ASP A 345 20.21 0.01 17.55
CA ASP A 345 19.42 0.90 18.40
C ASP A 345 18.03 1.21 17.82
N LYS A 346 17.92 1.36 16.50
CA LYS A 346 16.65 1.57 15.81
C LYS A 346 15.81 0.30 15.72
N THR A 347 16.45 -0.86 15.65
CA THR A 347 15.76 -2.15 15.66
C THR A 347 14.96 -2.32 16.95
N ALA A 348 15.57 -2.09 18.09
CA ALA A 348 14.87 -2.17 19.38
C ALA A 348 13.67 -1.21 19.45
N LYS A 349 13.84 0.04 18.98
CA LYS A 349 12.76 1.04 18.95
C LYS A 349 11.65 0.69 17.95
N PHE A 350 11.99 0.17 16.78
CA PHE A 350 11.04 -0.21 15.74
C PHE A 350 10.07 -1.29 16.23
N PHE A 351 10.60 -2.33 16.85
CA PHE A 351 9.78 -3.41 17.41
C PHE A 351 9.00 -2.95 18.65
N LEU A 352 9.55 -2.05 19.47
CA LEU A 352 8.85 -1.48 20.62
C LEU A 352 7.68 -0.57 20.19
N HIS A 353 7.84 0.21 19.12
CA HIS A 353 6.81 1.15 18.66
C HIS A 353 5.60 0.43 18.05
N LYS A 354 5.81 -0.70 17.36
CA LYS A 354 4.70 -1.57 16.90
C LYS A 354 3.93 -2.21 18.05
N LEU A 355 4.60 -2.50 19.18
CA LEU A 355 3.97 -3.01 20.39
C LEU A 355 3.01 -2.00 21.06
N ILE A 356 3.21 -0.71 20.83
CA ILE A 356 2.41 0.37 21.44
C ILE A 356 1.27 0.84 20.51
N HIS A 357 1.39 0.60 19.20
CA HIS A 357 0.40 0.98 18.21
C HIS A 357 0.07 -0.20 17.26
N PRO A 358 -0.76 -1.16 17.68
CA PRO A 358 -1.12 -2.34 16.89
C PRO A 358 -2.08 -2.05 15.73
N SER A 359 -2.33 -0.81 15.39
CA SER A 359 -3.26 -0.39 14.35
C SER A 359 -2.54 0.26 13.16
N PHE A 360 -1.93 -0.59 12.31
CA PHE A 360 -1.67 -0.22 10.90
C PHE A 360 -1.59 -1.48 10.02
#